data_7d2df076f687ad8bc2e2acd48de95205
#
_entry.id   7d2df076f687ad8bc2e2acd48de95205
#
_cell.length_a   1.000
_cell.length_b   1.000
_cell.length_c   1.000
_cell.angle_alpha   90.00
_cell.angle_beta   90.00
_cell.angle_gamma   90.00
#
_symmetry.space_group_name_H-M   'P 1'
#
loop_
_entity.id
_entity.type
_entity.pdbx_description
1 polymer ?
#
loop_
_entity_poly.entity_id
_entity_poly.type
_entity_poly.pdbx_seq_one_letter_code
_entity_poly.pdbx_strand_id
1 'polypeptide(L)'
;MFLPKQYLITPDPYDADHPVLFLEQLKRTLDSGIELVQLRSKKLNAIDYMRLAEQAMPLCQQHHALLLLNAHAPRRAHRHVDGLHLDSQSLMACEERPLPAGKLVAASCHTIAELQKAQSIGADFVTLSPVLPTASHPDTEPLGWNGFLALASQTLLPVYALGGLSTDALPRAEQHGAYGIAGIRCFWKP
;
A
#
# COMPACT_ATOMS: atom_id res chain seq x y z
N MET A 1 -15.35 5.42 6.93
CA MET A 1 -13.97 5.83 7.32
C MET A 1 -13.42 6.70 6.20
N PHE A 2 -12.81 7.83 6.51
CA PHE A 2 -12.16 8.68 5.51
C PHE A 2 -10.74 8.14 5.25
N LEU A 3 -10.40 7.85 4.00
CA LEU A 3 -9.06 7.40 3.62
C LEU A 3 -8.12 8.60 3.41
N PRO A 4 -6.87 8.57 3.92
CA PRO A 4 -5.87 9.61 3.62
C PRO A 4 -5.51 9.64 2.14
N LYS A 5 -5.13 10.83 1.62
CA LYS A 5 -4.76 11.02 0.20
C LYS A 5 -3.38 10.45 -0.17
N GLN A 6 -2.54 10.22 0.82
CA GLN A 6 -1.17 9.74 0.66
C GLN A 6 -1.02 8.39 1.32
N TYR A 7 -0.51 7.43 0.58
CA TYR A 7 -0.31 6.05 1.02
C TYR A 7 1.16 5.66 0.91
N LEU A 8 1.84 5.61 2.05
CA LEU A 8 3.21 5.12 2.13
C LEU A 8 3.23 3.59 1.96
N ILE A 9 4.05 3.10 1.04
CA ILE A 9 4.49 1.72 1.00
C ILE A 9 5.95 1.70 1.47
N THR A 10 6.26 1.00 2.57
CA THR A 10 7.64 0.97 3.06
C THR A 10 8.56 0.20 2.09
N PRO A 11 9.83 0.58 1.98
CA PRO A 11 10.82 -0.28 1.32
C PRO A 11 11.06 -1.55 2.15
N ASP A 12 11.74 -2.54 1.58
CA ASP A 12 12.28 -3.65 2.36
C ASP A 12 13.30 -3.12 3.37
N PRO A 13 13.32 -3.60 4.62
CA PRO A 13 14.36 -3.27 5.57
C PRO A 13 15.75 -3.65 5.05
N TYR A 14 16.73 -2.79 5.27
CA TYR A 14 18.11 -3.04 4.83
C TYR A 14 18.78 -4.14 5.66
N ASP A 15 18.44 -4.23 6.93
CA ASP A 15 18.97 -5.17 7.91
C ASP A 15 17.83 -5.75 8.75
N ALA A 16 17.69 -7.07 8.71
CA ALA A 16 16.66 -7.79 9.46
C ALA A 16 16.98 -7.85 10.97
N ASP A 17 18.27 -7.86 11.31
CA ASP A 17 18.72 -8.03 12.71
C ASP A 17 18.71 -6.69 13.47
N HIS A 18 18.79 -5.56 12.76
CA HIS A 18 18.84 -4.22 13.34
C HIS A 18 17.78 -3.29 12.75
N PRO A 19 16.49 -3.44 13.10
CA PRO A 19 15.41 -2.65 12.54
C PRO A 19 15.39 -1.18 13.00
N VAL A 20 16.30 -0.76 13.86
CA VAL A 20 16.31 0.57 14.49
C VAL A 20 16.29 1.69 13.45
N LEU A 21 17.17 1.65 12.46
CA LEU A 21 17.23 2.68 11.41
C LEU A 21 15.94 2.72 10.57
N PHE A 22 15.36 1.57 10.31
CA PHE A 22 14.08 1.49 9.60
C PHE A 22 12.96 2.14 10.42
N LEU A 23 12.87 1.86 11.72
CA LEU A 23 11.85 2.41 12.61
C LEU A 23 12.03 3.92 12.84
N GLU A 24 13.28 4.39 12.96
CA GLU A 24 13.58 5.82 13.02
C GLU A 24 13.12 6.54 11.74
N GLN A 25 13.37 5.92 10.58
CA GLN A 25 12.95 6.49 9.30
C GLN A 25 11.42 6.44 9.15
N LEU A 26 10.77 5.36 9.59
CA LEU A 26 9.30 5.29 9.66
C LEU A 26 8.76 6.43 10.51
N LYS A 27 9.32 6.64 11.69
CA LYS A 27 8.92 7.73 12.59
C LYS A 27 9.06 9.10 11.91
N ARG A 28 10.20 9.40 11.27
CA ARG A 28 10.40 10.67 10.52
C ARG A 28 9.36 10.86 9.43
N THR A 29 8.98 9.76 8.75
CA THR A 29 7.96 9.81 7.70
C THR A 29 6.57 10.08 8.29
N LEU A 30 6.25 9.47 9.42
CA LEU A 30 5.01 9.74 10.16
C LEU A 30 4.96 11.19 10.69
N ASP A 31 6.09 11.72 11.21
CA ASP A 31 6.23 13.12 11.64
C ASP A 31 5.95 14.12 10.49
N SER A 32 6.09 13.70 9.22
CA SER A 32 5.73 14.52 8.04
C SER A 32 4.23 14.51 7.70
N GLY A 33 3.39 13.82 8.46
CA GLY A 33 1.94 13.79 8.29
C GLY A 33 1.39 12.65 7.45
N ILE A 34 2.14 11.56 7.28
CA ILE A 34 1.62 10.35 6.64
C ILE A 34 0.71 9.60 7.63
N GLU A 35 -0.54 9.34 7.19
CA GLU A 35 -1.59 8.71 8.01
C GLU A 35 -2.04 7.33 7.49
N LEU A 36 -1.46 6.84 6.37
CA LEU A 36 -1.74 5.51 5.83
C LEU A 36 -0.45 4.85 5.39
N VAL A 37 -0.15 3.69 5.97
CA VAL A 37 1.12 2.97 5.80
C VAL A 37 0.87 1.52 5.46
N GLN A 38 1.56 1.00 4.45
CA GLN A 38 1.77 -0.43 4.24
C GLN A 38 3.17 -0.80 4.74
N LEU A 39 3.24 -1.64 5.76
CA LEU A 39 4.47 -2.32 6.11
C LEU A 39 4.68 -3.46 5.10
N ARG A 40 5.69 -3.31 4.26
CA ARG A 40 6.00 -4.26 3.21
C ARG A 40 7.40 -4.82 3.40
N SER A 41 7.50 -6.15 3.41
CA SER A 41 8.77 -6.83 3.21
C SER A 41 8.58 -8.09 2.37
N LYS A 42 9.47 -8.29 1.41
CA LYS A 42 9.59 -9.50 0.60
C LYS A 42 10.74 -10.39 1.08
N LYS A 43 11.61 -9.86 1.94
CA LYS A 43 12.87 -10.51 2.34
C LYS A 43 12.82 -11.09 3.75
N LEU A 44 12.04 -10.51 4.65
CA LEU A 44 11.95 -10.98 6.03
C LEU A 44 11.19 -12.31 6.09
N ASN A 45 11.70 -13.22 6.92
CA ASN A 45 10.92 -14.40 7.31
C ASN A 45 9.74 -13.99 8.22
N ALA A 46 8.84 -14.92 8.49
CA ALA A 46 7.62 -14.67 9.25
C ALA A 46 7.87 -14.18 10.68
N ILE A 47 8.95 -14.59 11.34
CA ILE A 47 9.28 -14.20 12.71
C ILE A 47 9.77 -12.76 12.76
N ASP A 48 10.71 -12.39 11.90
CA ASP A 48 11.30 -11.07 11.86
C ASP A 48 10.29 -10.04 11.32
N TYR A 49 9.43 -10.44 10.37
CA TYR A 49 8.33 -9.60 9.92
C TYR A 49 7.35 -9.28 11.07
N MET A 50 7.01 -10.29 11.88
CA MET A 50 6.15 -10.08 13.05
C MET A 50 6.77 -9.13 14.07
N ARG A 51 8.06 -9.30 14.38
CA ARG A 51 8.78 -8.40 15.30
C ARG A 51 8.77 -6.95 14.77
N LEU A 52 9.02 -6.78 13.49
CA LEU A 52 8.99 -5.45 12.87
C LEU A 52 7.59 -4.84 12.91
N ALA A 53 6.54 -5.62 12.63
CA ALA A 53 5.16 -5.15 12.71
C ALA A 53 4.77 -4.74 14.15
N GLU A 54 5.17 -5.52 15.15
CA GLU A 54 4.93 -5.22 16.57
C GLU A 54 5.63 -3.92 17.03
N GLN A 55 6.77 -3.58 16.42
CA GLN A 55 7.50 -2.33 16.71
C GLN A 55 6.96 -1.13 15.89
N ALA A 56 6.53 -1.35 14.66
CA ALA A 56 5.96 -0.31 13.81
C ALA A 56 4.56 0.13 14.26
N MET A 57 3.76 -0.79 14.79
CA MET A 57 2.38 -0.52 15.19
C MET A 57 2.26 0.64 16.22
N PRO A 58 2.98 0.67 17.34
CA PRO A 58 2.88 1.77 18.30
C PRO A 58 3.32 3.11 17.70
N LEU A 59 4.28 3.12 16.78
CA LEU A 59 4.66 4.34 16.08
C LEU A 59 3.51 4.88 15.22
N CYS A 60 2.85 4.01 14.44
CA CYS A 60 1.69 4.40 13.67
C CYS A 60 0.55 4.90 14.56
N GLN A 61 0.25 4.20 15.66
CA GLN A 61 -0.80 4.60 16.61
C GLN A 61 -0.53 5.97 17.23
N GLN A 62 0.70 6.27 17.64
CA GLN A 62 1.09 7.57 18.19
C GLN A 62 0.87 8.73 17.22
N HIS A 63 0.93 8.45 15.91
CA HIS A 63 0.72 9.44 14.83
C HIS A 63 -0.68 9.35 14.21
N HIS A 64 -1.60 8.59 14.81
CA HIS A 64 -2.93 8.32 14.28
C HIS A 64 -2.94 7.76 12.85
N ALA A 65 -1.86 7.10 12.43
CA ALA A 65 -1.72 6.49 11.12
C ALA A 65 -2.24 5.05 11.12
N LEU A 66 -2.93 4.68 10.05
CA LEU A 66 -3.41 3.34 9.79
C LEU A 66 -2.27 2.46 9.26
N LEU A 67 -2.09 1.28 9.86
CA LEU A 67 -1.07 0.32 9.47
C LEU A 67 -1.69 -0.90 8.80
N LEU A 68 -1.36 -1.09 7.52
CA LEU A 68 -1.69 -2.29 6.76
C LEU A 68 -0.44 -3.17 6.62
N LEU A 69 -0.62 -4.49 6.72
CA LEU A 69 0.45 -5.44 6.40
C LEU A 69 0.31 -5.94 4.97
N ASN A 70 1.40 -6.31 4.33
CA ASN A 70 1.32 -6.97 3.03
C ASN A 70 0.84 -8.44 3.17
N ALA A 71 0.34 -9.03 2.09
CA ALA A 71 -0.31 -10.35 2.07
C ALA A 71 0.55 -11.50 2.63
N HIS A 72 1.88 -11.38 2.57
CA HIS A 72 2.80 -12.39 3.11
C HIS A 72 2.92 -12.37 4.63
N ALA A 73 2.28 -11.42 5.31
CA ALA A 73 2.27 -11.38 6.77
C ALA A 73 1.58 -12.61 7.36
N PRO A 74 2.12 -13.20 8.44
CA PRO A 74 1.46 -14.30 9.13
C PRO A 74 0.06 -13.90 9.62
N ARG A 75 -0.94 -14.77 9.47
CA ARG A 75 -2.34 -14.49 9.85
C ARG A 75 -2.51 -13.98 11.28
N ARG A 76 -1.66 -14.41 12.20
CA ARG A 76 -1.68 -13.94 13.61
C ARG A 76 -1.35 -12.44 13.74
N ALA A 77 -0.57 -11.87 12.80
CA ALA A 77 -0.25 -10.45 12.78
C ALA A 77 -1.45 -9.57 12.45
N HIS A 78 -2.42 -10.12 11.73
CA HIS A 78 -3.59 -9.38 11.25
C HIS A 78 -4.52 -8.90 12.37
N ARG A 79 -4.42 -9.47 13.57
CA ARG A 79 -5.31 -9.13 14.71
C ARG A 79 -5.06 -7.73 15.26
N HIS A 80 -3.82 -7.25 15.18
CA HIS A 80 -3.36 -6.04 15.87
C HIS A 80 -3.17 -4.83 14.95
N VAL A 81 -3.35 -5.00 13.63
CA VAL A 81 -3.19 -3.94 12.64
C VAL A 81 -4.53 -3.51 12.06
N ASP A 82 -4.55 -2.37 11.36
CA ASP A 82 -5.76 -1.79 10.82
C ASP A 82 -6.23 -2.47 9.53
N GLY A 83 -5.35 -3.21 8.86
CA GLY A 83 -5.73 -3.87 7.63
C GLY A 83 -4.64 -4.72 6.96
N LEU A 84 -4.98 -5.18 5.76
CA LEU A 84 -4.16 -6.02 4.89
C LEU A 84 -4.12 -5.44 3.48
N HIS A 85 -2.95 -5.47 2.85
CA HIS A 85 -2.80 -5.15 1.43
C HIS A 85 -2.42 -6.42 0.66
N LEU A 86 -3.33 -6.87 -0.20
CA LEU A 86 -3.15 -8.02 -1.08
C LEU A 86 -2.29 -7.63 -2.29
N ASP A 87 -1.27 -8.41 -2.60
CA ASP A 87 -0.67 -8.35 -3.92
C ASP A 87 -1.59 -9.01 -4.97
N SER A 88 -1.27 -8.85 -6.25
CA SER A 88 -2.06 -9.39 -7.36
C SER A 88 -2.29 -10.91 -7.23
N GLN A 89 -1.27 -11.68 -6.87
CA GLN A 89 -1.39 -13.13 -6.72
C GLN A 89 -2.32 -13.51 -5.57
N SER A 90 -2.15 -12.88 -4.41
CA SER A 90 -3.00 -13.11 -3.23
C SER A 90 -4.43 -12.65 -3.47
N LEU A 91 -4.63 -11.53 -4.18
CA LEU A 91 -5.93 -11.04 -4.59
C LEU A 91 -6.67 -12.06 -5.45
N MET A 92 -6.02 -12.54 -6.51
CA MET A 92 -6.64 -13.49 -7.44
C MET A 92 -6.95 -14.85 -6.81
N ALA A 93 -6.17 -15.27 -5.81
CA ALA A 93 -6.39 -16.48 -5.03
C ALA A 93 -7.45 -16.34 -3.93
N CYS A 94 -7.88 -15.12 -3.63
CA CYS A 94 -8.82 -14.83 -2.54
C CYS A 94 -10.25 -15.17 -2.97
N GLU A 95 -10.94 -16.06 -2.29
CA GLU A 95 -12.34 -16.41 -2.60
C GLU A 95 -13.31 -15.40 -1.99
N GLU A 96 -13.01 -14.92 -0.78
CA GLU A 96 -13.83 -13.99 -0.01
C GLU A 96 -12.96 -12.93 0.69
N ARG A 97 -13.60 -11.94 1.32
CA ARG A 97 -12.89 -10.91 2.08
C ARG A 97 -12.07 -11.53 3.22
N PRO A 98 -10.71 -11.31 3.25
CA PRO A 98 -9.83 -12.00 4.19
C PRO A 98 -9.89 -11.46 5.63
N LEU A 99 -10.48 -10.30 5.84
CA LEU A 99 -10.59 -9.64 7.15
C LEU A 99 -12.05 -9.30 7.47
N PRO A 100 -12.42 -9.29 8.76
CA PRO A 100 -13.76 -8.90 9.18
C PRO A 100 -14.06 -7.43 8.91
N ALA A 101 -15.32 -7.05 8.95
CA ALA A 101 -15.74 -5.66 8.89
C ALA A 101 -15.05 -4.81 9.96
N GLY A 102 -14.69 -3.57 9.60
CA GLY A 102 -13.93 -2.67 10.47
C GLY A 102 -12.41 -2.75 10.32
N LYS A 103 -11.89 -3.73 9.58
CA LYS A 103 -10.48 -3.80 9.14
C LYS A 103 -10.39 -3.50 7.66
N LEU A 104 -9.37 -2.76 7.23
CA LEU A 104 -9.17 -2.43 5.82
C LEU A 104 -8.62 -3.61 5.01
N VAL A 105 -9.14 -3.77 3.81
CA VAL A 105 -8.57 -4.66 2.79
C VAL A 105 -8.26 -3.83 1.56
N ALA A 106 -6.99 -3.75 1.23
CA ALA A 106 -6.51 -3.11 0.02
C ALA A 106 -5.92 -4.14 -0.94
N ALA A 107 -5.81 -3.79 -2.22
CA ALA A 107 -5.20 -4.67 -3.21
C ALA A 107 -4.37 -3.91 -4.25
N SER A 108 -3.28 -4.53 -4.72
CA SER A 108 -2.54 -4.09 -5.89
C SER A 108 -3.22 -4.61 -7.15
N CYS A 109 -3.53 -3.70 -8.08
CA CYS A 109 -4.16 -4.01 -9.37
C CYS A 109 -3.34 -3.43 -10.53
N HIS A 110 -3.37 -4.14 -11.66
CA HIS A 110 -2.69 -3.79 -12.90
C HIS A 110 -3.62 -3.96 -14.10
N THR A 111 -4.73 -4.69 -13.92
CA THR A 111 -5.67 -5.08 -14.97
C THR A 111 -7.13 -4.89 -14.54
N ILE A 112 -8.03 -4.87 -15.53
CA ILE A 112 -9.49 -4.84 -15.28
C ILE A 112 -9.94 -6.05 -14.45
N ALA A 113 -9.40 -7.23 -14.74
CA ALA A 113 -9.77 -8.46 -14.01
C ALA A 113 -9.43 -8.35 -12.51
N GLU A 114 -8.28 -7.78 -12.16
CA GLU A 114 -7.89 -7.55 -10.77
C GLU A 114 -8.76 -6.50 -10.08
N LEU A 115 -9.14 -5.42 -10.78
CA LEU A 115 -10.08 -4.42 -10.25
C LEU A 115 -11.44 -5.03 -9.95
N GLN A 116 -11.96 -5.85 -10.87
CA GLN A 116 -13.24 -6.58 -10.68
C GLN A 116 -13.14 -7.56 -9.53
N LYS A 117 -12.01 -8.29 -9.42
CA LYS A 117 -11.77 -9.20 -8.30
C LYS A 117 -11.70 -8.47 -6.96
N ALA A 118 -10.98 -7.35 -6.88
CA ALA A 118 -10.92 -6.54 -5.67
C ALA A 118 -12.32 -6.05 -5.24
N GLN A 119 -13.13 -5.61 -6.20
CA GLN A 119 -14.51 -5.21 -5.94
C GLN A 119 -15.37 -6.39 -5.46
N SER A 120 -15.24 -7.57 -6.09
CA SER A 120 -16.03 -8.76 -5.74
C SER A 120 -15.76 -9.30 -4.34
N ILE A 121 -14.54 -9.20 -3.84
CA ILE A 121 -14.20 -9.59 -2.46
C ILE A 121 -14.49 -8.48 -1.43
N GLY A 122 -14.98 -7.33 -1.86
CA GLY A 122 -15.27 -6.19 -0.99
C GLY A 122 -14.02 -5.50 -0.46
N ALA A 123 -12.98 -5.31 -1.28
CA ALA A 123 -11.85 -4.46 -0.93
C ALA A 123 -12.30 -3.03 -0.65
N ASP A 124 -11.60 -2.31 0.23
CA ASP A 124 -11.92 -0.93 0.59
C ASP A 124 -11.28 0.09 -0.37
N PHE A 125 -10.12 -0.26 -0.93
CA PHE A 125 -9.44 0.54 -1.95
C PHE A 125 -8.41 -0.30 -2.71
N VAL A 126 -7.89 0.25 -3.81
CA VAL A 126 -6.85 -0.41 -4.62
C VAL A 126 -5.71 0.55 -4.94
N THR A 127 -4.52 0.01 -5.20
CA THR A 127 -3.47 0.72 -5.91
C THR A 127 -3.47 0.25 -7.37
N LEU A 128 -3.35 1.18 -8.32
CA LEU A 128 -3.24 0.90 -9.75
C LEU A 128 -1.88 1.35 -10.26
N SER A 129 -1.12 0.45 -10.85
CA SER A 129 0.29 0.68 -11.17
C SER A 129 0.81 -0.16 -12.35
N PRO A 130 1.99 0.24 -12.94
CA PRO A 130 2.67 1.50 -12.70
C PRO A 130 2.11 2.63 -13.58
N VAL A 131 1.92 3.84 -13.03
CA VAL A 131 1.46 4.99 -13.82
C VAL A 131 2.56 5.54 -14.69
N LEU A 132 3.77 5.73 -14.13
CA LEU A 132 4.97 6.21 -14.79
C LEU A 132 6.11 5.20 -14.64
N PRO A 133 7.20 5.30 -15.45
CA PRO A 133 8.36 4.42 -15.30
C PRO A 133 8.88 4.40 -13.87
N THR A 134 9.18 3.21 -13.35
CA THR A 134 9.60 3.05 -11.96
C THR A 134 10.71 2.00 -11.84
N ALA A 135 11.71 2.28 -10.98
CA ALA A 135 12.79 1.34 -10.72
C ALA A 135 12.35 0.07 -9.95
N SER A 136 11.15 0.06 -9.38
CA SER A 136 10.62 -1.13 -8.71
C SER A 136 10.15 -2.21 -9.70
N HIS A 137 9.83 -1.80 -10.94
CA HIS A 137 9.39 -2.67 -12.05
C HIS A 137 9.91 -2.10 -13.37
N PRO A 138 11.24 -2.18 -13.64
CA PRO A 138 11.86 -1.49 -14.77
C PRO A 138 11.39 -2.03 -16.13
N ASP A 139 11.00 -3.31 -16.18
CA ASP A 139 10.58 -4.00 -17.40
C ASP A 139 9.08 -3.92 -17.68
N THR A 140 8.32 -3.25 -16.80
CA THR A 140 6.85 -3.12 -16.98
C THR A 140 6.55 -1.82 -17.70
N GLU A 141 5.82 -1.91 -18.82
CA GLU A 141 5.33 -0.74 -19.55
C GLU A 141 4.36 0.06 -18.67
N PRO A 142 4.60 1.35 -18.47
CA PRO A 142 3.74 2.18 -17.64
C PRO A 142 2.42 2.48 -18.35
N LEU A 143 1.35 2.58 -17.58
CA LEU A 143 0.00 2.90 -18.08
C LEU A 143 -0.08 4.29 -18.71
N GLY A 144 0.77 5.21 -18.27
CA GLY A 144 0.54 6.62 -18.49
C GLY A 144 -0.75 7.12 -17.84
N TRP A 145 -0.96 8.42 -17.83
CA TRP A 145 -2.15 9.00 -17.19
C TRP A 145 -3.46 8.64 -17.90
N ASN A 146 -3.45 8.52 -19.21
CA ASN A 146 -4.65 8.13 -19.98
C ASN A 146 -5.03 6.66 -19.73
N GLY A 147 -4.06 5.76 -19.72
CA GLY A 147 -4.28 4.35 -19.38
C GLY A 147 -4.75 4.18 -17.94
N PHE A 148 -4.17 4.96 -17.01
CA PHE A 148 -4.62 4.99 -15.62
C PHE A 148 -6.10 5.43 -15.52
N LEU A 149 -6.49 6.53 -16.14
CA LEU A 149 -7.88 7.02 -16.16
C LEU A 149 -8.84 5.97 -16.74
N ALA A 150 -8.47 5.34 -17.86
CA ALA A 150 -9.28 4.33 -18.51
C ALA A 150 -9.54 3.11 -17.59
N LEU A 151 -8.53 2.68 -16.83
CA LEU A 151 -8.69 1.57 -15.87
C LEU A 151 -9.39 2.01 -14.59
N ALA A 152 -9.03 3.15 -14.02
CA ALA A 152 -9.64 3.65 -12.78
C ALA A 152 -11.14 3.86 -12.92
N SER A 153 -11.63 4.25 -14.11
CA SER A 153 -13.05 4.39 -14.40
C SER A 153 -13.85 3.07 -14.44
N GLN A 154 -13.17 1.91 -14.39
CA GLN A 154 -13.81 0.59 -14.41
C GLN A 154 -14.18 0.06 -13.01
N THR A 155 -13.92 0.83 -11.96
CA THR A 155 -14.23 0.44 -10.57
C THR A 155 -14.87 1.57 -9.79
N LEU A 156 -15.68 1.23 -8.80
CA LEU A 156 -16.23 2.17 -7.82
C LEU A 156 -15.33 2.30 -6.58
N LEU A 157 -14.29 1.48 -6.46
CA LEU A 157 -13.37 1.55 -5.34
C LEU A 157 -12.50 2.81 -5.43
N PRO A 158 -12.11 3.41 -4.30
CA PRO A 158 -11.06 4.41 -4.28
C PRO A 158 -9.77 3.85 -4.88
N VAL A 159 -9.19 4.54 -5.87
CA VAL A 159 -7.99 4.11 -6.59
C VAL A 159 -6.83 5.02 -6.23
N TYR A 160 -5.75 4.47 -5.69
CA TYR A 160 -4.49 5.19 -5.52
C TYR A 160 -3.59 4.99 -6.72
N ALA A 161 -3.12 6.08 -7.30
CA ALA A 161 -2.11 6.04 -8.37
C ALA A 161 -0.74 5.68 -7.77
N LEU A 162 -0.06 4.68 -8.36
CA LEU A 162 1.24 4.20 -7.89
C LEU A 162 2.21 4.02 -9.05
N GLY A 163 3.49 4.29 -8.81
CA GLY A 163 4.59 4.04 -9.76
C GLY A 163 5.13 5.31 -10.41
N GLY A 164 6.40 5.62 -10.11
CA GLY A 164 7.14 6.74 -10.68
C GLY A 164 6.67 8.14 -10.26
N LEU A 165 5.83 8.24 -9.24
CA LEU A 165 5.23 9.49 -8.81
C LEU A 165 6.06 10.19 -7.72
N SER A 166 5.96 11.53 -7.69
CA SER A 166 6.40 12.41 -6.61
C SER A 166 5.19 12.93 -5.83
N THR A 167 5.40 13.59 -4.70
CA THR A 167 4.31 14.08 -3.84
C THR A 167 3.47 15.18 -4.49
N ASP A 168 4.05 15.96 -5.39
CA ASP A 168 3.39 17.01 -6.19
C ASP A 168 2.51 16.46 -7.32
N ALA A 169 2.56 15.14 -7.58
CA ALA A 169 1.70 14.51 -8.57
C ALA A 169 0.23 14.36 -8.12
N LEU A 170 -0.09 14.58 -6.84
CA LEU A 170 -1.44 14.38 -6.31
C LEU A 170 -2.54 15.16 -7.09
N PRO A 171 -2.40 16.47 -7.39
CA PRO A 171 -3.44 17.17 -8.16
C PRO A 171 -3.65 16.58 -9.56
N ARG A 172 -2.57 16.14 -10.22
CA ARG A 172 -2.66 15.49 -11.52
C ARG A 172 -3.30 14.10 -11.43
N ALA A 173 -3.00 13.35 -10.39
CA ALA A 173 -3.61 12.06 -10.14
C ALA A 173 -5.14 12.20 -9.96
N GLU A 174 -5.58 13.16 -9.16
CA GLU A 174 -7.00 13.45 -8.93
C GLU A 174 -7.72 13.87 -10.23
N GLN A 175 -7.09 14.67 -11.08
CA GLN A 175 -7.62 15.02 -12.41
C GLN A 175 -7.83 13.80 -13.33
N HIS A 176 -7.10 12.71 -13.06
CA HIS A 176 -7.23 11.45 -13.80
C HIS A 176 -8.00 10.37 -13.04
N GLY A 177 -8.83 10.76 -12.05
CA GLY A 177 -9.74 9.85 -11.35
C GLY A 177 -9.11 9.08 -10.19
N ALA A 178 -7.87 9.40 -9.78
CA ALA A 178 -7.31 8.82 -8.57
C ALA A 178 -7.98 9.43 -7.32
N TYR A 179 -8.18 8.59 -6.31
CA TYR A 179 -8.52 9.06 -4.97
C TYR A 179 -7.33 9.72 -4.28
N GLY A 180 -6.13 9.18 -4.50
CA GLY A 180 -4.89 9.65 -3.89
C GLY A 180 -3.66 9.07 -4.61
N ILE A 181 -2.51 9.24 -4.01
CA ILE A 181 -1.24 8.68 -4.51
C ILE A 181 -0.63 7.72 -3.49
N ALA A 182 -0.03 6.64 -4.01
CA ALA A 182 0.76 5.70 -3.23
C ALA A 182 2.22 5.73 -3.69
N GLY A 183 3.16 5.42 -2.80
CA GLY A 183 4.55 5.36 -3.19
C GLY A 183 5.50 4.91 -2.11
N ILE A 184 6.70 4.56 -2.54
CA ILE A 184 7.83 4.23 -1.66
C ILE A 184 8.71 5.47 -1.52
N ARG A 185 9.51 5.78 -2.53
CA ARG A 185 10.56 6.80 -2.48
C ARG A 185 10.07 8.24 -2.37
N CYS A 186 8.86 8.53 -2.82
CA CYS A 186 8.28 9.88 -2.70
C CYS A 186 7.99 10.25 -1.24
N PHE A 187 7.72 9.27 -0.38
CA PHE A 187 7.45 9.46 1.05
C PHE A 187 8.61 9.03 1.94
N TRP A 188 9.32 7.97 1.55
CA TRP A 188 10.46 7.43 2.30
C TRP A 188 11.74 8.12 1.86
N LYS A 189 12.11 9.20 2.55
CA LYS A 189 13.34 9.95 2.28
C LYS A 189 14.42 9.52 3.27
N PRO A 190 15.65 9.26 2.81
CA PRO A 190 16.77 8.89 3.69
C PRO A 190 17.16 10.00 4.66
#